data_dcd34406f712be46de616283e08ee229
#
_entry.id   dcd34406f712be46de616283e08ee229
#
_cell.length_a   1.000
_cell.length_b   1.000
_cell.length_c   1.000
_cell.angle_alpha   90.00
_cell.angle_beta   90.00
_cell.angle_gamma   90.00
#
_symmetry.space_group_name_H-M   'P 1'
#
loop_
_entity.id
_entity.type
_entity.pdbx_description
1 polymer ?
#
loop_
_entity_poly.entity_id
_entity_poly.type
_entity_poly.pdbx_seq_one_letter_code
_entity_poly.pdbx_strand_id
1 'polypeptide(L)'
;MRLLPIAHCHVLNRSSQIRRAMEIKDFIDKLQDLKAKGFVPSLRHGPTGIGYTLESHLNIDENNFFLPDLGDVELKAHRDDSQSMITLFTFNRGAWIVDPILAVKKFGTPDDNGRLGLYFTMSTTPNSAGLFLDPGNEAVSIRHKDGMEIVKWRYADLAERFSKKIPALLLVYAHVEHRGEEEWFNFYSARLLKGTSPEIIGEHIKNGTILIDLRLHDKGTMARNHGTGFRAFESALPQLFKYSEVIV
;
A
#
# COMPACT_ATOMS: atom_id res chain seq x y z
N MET A 1 -14.71 21.65 -64.84
CA MET A 1 -14.69 22.39 -63.59
C MET A 1 -15.69 21.71 -62.64
N ARG A 2 -15.22 20.78 -61.80
CA ARG A 2 -16.06 20.02 -60.83
C ARG A 2 -15.58 20.42 -59.44
N LEU A 3 -16.46 21.03 -58.68
CA LEU A 3 -16.28 21.42 -57.29
C LEU A 3 -16.39 20.17 -56.41
N LEU A 4 -15.36 19.90 -55.58
CA LEU A 4 -15.37 18.89 -54.54
C LEU A 4 -16.03 19.45 -53.24
N PRO A 5 -16.79 18.66 -52.48
CA PRO A 5 -17.43 19.11 -51.25
C PRO A 5 -16.44 19.19 -50.11
N ILE A 6 -16.57 20.23 -49.28
CA ILE A 6 -15.83 20.51 -48.08
C ILE A 6 -16.27 19.51 -47.00
N ALA A 7 -15.31 18.69 -46.55
CA ALA A 7 -15.52 17.77 -45.40
C ALA A 7 -15.66 18.59 -44.13
N HIS A 8 -16.82 18.49 -43.48
CA HIS A 8 -17.04 18.98 -42.10
C HIS A 8 -16.21 18.15 -41.13
N CYS A 9 -15.19 18.80 -40.60
CA CYS A 9 -14.42 18.26 -39.48
C CYS A 9 -15.29 18.31 -38.21
N HIS A 10 -15.83 17.18 -37.80
CA HIS A 10 -16.44 17.03 -36.47
C HIS A 10 -15.35 17.17 -35.43
N VAL A 11 -15.23 18.37 -34.87
CA VAL A 11 -14.49 18.58 -33.59
C VAL A 11 -15.25 17.84 -32.49
N LEU A 12 -14.74 16.65 -32.14
CA LEU A 12 -15.15 15.95 -30.92
C LEU A 12 -14.76 16.82 -29.75
N ASN A 13 -15.72 17.53 -29.23
CA ASN A 13 -15.64 18.26 -27.97
C ASN A 13 -15.47 17.23 -26.84
N ARG A 14 -14.20 16.81 -26.55
CA ARG A 14 -13.87 16.15 -25.30
C ARG A 14 -14.00 17.20 -24.21
N SER A 15 -15.19 17.30 -23.62
CA SER A 15 -15.37 17.96 -22.35
C SER A 15 -14.41 17.30 -21.36
N SER A 16 -13.25 17.93 -21.15
CA SER A 16 -12.40 17.69 -20.00
C SER A 16 -13.27 18.04 -18.78
N GLN A 17 -13.84 17.03 -18.14
CA GLN A 17 -14.35 17.20 -16.79
C GLN A 17 -13.14 17.64 -15.97
N ILE A 18 -13.06 18.92 -15.68
CA ILE A 18 -12.15 19.48 -14.68
C ILE A 18 -12.57 18.77 -13.40
N ARG A 19 -11.77 17.78 -12.94
CA ARG A 19 -11.97 17.15 -11.65
C ARG A 19 -11.97 18.27 -10.62
N ARG A 20 -13.11 18.53 -10.02
CA ARG A 20 -13.22 19.55 -8.99
C ARG A 20 -12.43 19.04 -7.79
N ALA A 21 -11.30 19.67 -7.49
CA ALA A 21 -10.50 19.33 -6.31
C ALA A 21 -11.42 19.48 -5.08
N MET A 22 -11.47 18.44 -4.24
CA MET A 22 -12.20 18.49 -2.97
C MET A 22 -11.30 19.25 -1.97
N GLU A 23 -11.87 20.22 -1.26
CA GLU A 23 -11.18 20.86 -0.14
C GLU A 23 -11.18 19.91 1.07
N ILE A 24 -10.14 19.96 1.91
CA ILE A 24 -10.08 19.16 3.15
C ILE A 24 -11.30 19.42 4.04
N LYS A 25 -11.80 20.64 4.04
CA LYS A 25 -13.00 21.01 4.78
C LYS A 25 -14.23 20.25 4.26
N ASP A 26 -14.44 20.20 2.93
CA ASP A 26 -15.56 19.46 2.32
C ASP A 26 -15.51 17.97 2.67
N PHE A 27 -14.29 17.40 2.73
CA PHE A 27 -14.09 16.03 3.18
C PHE A 27 -14.52 15.85 4.64
N ILE A 28 -14.07 16.75 5.53
CA ILE A 28 -14.41 16.71 6.95
C ILE A 28 -15.92 16.84 7.16
N ASP A 29 -16.56 17.82 6.51
CA ASP A 29 -18.00 18.06 6.61
C ASP A 29 -18.81 16.81 6.16
N LYS A 30 -18.48 16.23 5.02
CA LYS A 30 -19.13 14.99 4.53
C LYS A 30 -18.90 13.79 5.45
N LEU A 31 -17.72 13.65 6.03
CA LEU A 31 -17.42 12.56 6.93
C LEU A 31 -18.15 12.74 8.28
N GLN A 32 -18.30 13.96 8.76
CA GLN A 32 -19.13 14.28 9.95
C GLN A 32 -20.61 13.93 9.69
N ASP A 33 -21.12 14.26 8.51
CA ASP A 33 -22.49 13.86 8.11
C ASP A 33 -22.63 12.34 8.06
N LEU A 34 -21.63 11.63 7.55
CA LEU A 34 -21.64 10.16 7.51
C LEU A 34 -21.58 9.56 8.93
N LYS A 35 -20.72 10.11 9.80
CA LYS A 35 -20.64 9.72 11.20
C LYS A 35 -21.97 9.92 11.93
N ALA A 36 -22.68 11.01 11.68
CA ALA A 36 -23.98 11.30 12.27
C ALA A 36 -25.08 10.31 11.87
N LYS A 37 -24.94 9.60 10.72
CA LYS A 37 -25.86 8.52 10.31
C LYS A 37 -25.73 7.27 11.17
N GLY A 38 -24.62 7.09 11.92
CA GLY A 38 -24.33 5.86 12.65
C GLY A 38 -23.97 4.71 11.71
N PHE A 39 -24.56 3.54 11.94
CA PHE A 39 -24.31 2.38 11.09
C PHE A 39 -25.03 2.48 9.74
N VAL A 40 -24.31 2.35 8.67
CA VAL A 40 -24.82 2.27 7.28
C VAL A 40 -24.53 0.89 6.69
N PRO A 41 -25.43 0.35 5.84
CA PRO A 41 -25.22 -0.97 5.24
C PRO A 41 -24.04 -0.93 4.25
N SER A 42 -23.31 -2.04 4.13
CA SER A 42 -22.30 -2.21 3.11
C SER A 42 -22.93 -2.16 1.71
N LEU A 43 -22.37 -1.35 0.83
CA LEU A 43 -22.79 -1.25 -0.57
C LEU A 43 -22.14 -2.30 -1.47
N ARG A 44 -21.24 -3.15 -0.93
CA ARG A 44 -20.56 -4.22 -1.65
C ARG A 44 -20.18 -5.34 -0.69
N HIS A 45 -20.41 -6.58 -1.08
CA HIS A 45 -19.97 -7.74 -0.31
C HIS A 45 -18.43 -7.91 -0.34
N GLY A 46 -17.91 -8.47 0.76
CA GLY A 46 -16.51 -8.89 0.88
C GLY A 46 -15.54 -7.80 1.33
N PRO A 47 -14.22 -8.09 1.29
CA PRO A 47 -13.20 -7.26 1.96
C PRO A 47 -13.12 -5.82 1.48
N THR A 48 -13.51 -5.54 0.23
CA THR A 48 -13.52 -4.18 -0.35
C THR A 48 -14.79 -3.38 -0.04
N GLY A 49 -15.75 -3.99 0.64
CA GLY A 49 -17.06 -3.36 0.95
C GLY A 49 -16.93 -2.06 1.74
N ILE A 50 -16.08 -2.04 2.76
CA ILE A 50 -15.88 -0.86 3.61
C ILE A 50 -15.32 0.35 2.83
N GLY A 51 -14.31 0.15 1.98
CA GLY A 51 -13.73 1.22 1.16
C GLY A 51 -14.74 1.75 0.15
N TYR A 52 -15.41 0.84 -0.58
CA TYR A 52 -16.44 1.22 -1.55
C TYR A 52 -17.62 1.97 -0.91
N THR A 53 -18.06 1.56 0.28
CA THR A 53 -19.14 2.24 1.02
C THR A 53 -18.72 3.64 1.44
N LEU A 54 -17.50 3.80 1.96
CA LEU A 54 -16.95 5.10 2.32
C LEU A 54 -16.88 6.04 1.11
N GLU A 55 -16.24 5.60 0.03
CA GLU A 55 -16.09 6.37 -1.22
C GLU A 55 -17.44 6.80 -1.80
N SER A 56 -18.41 5.88 -1.83
CA SER A 56 -19.76 6.16 -2.32
C SER A 56 -20.46 7.24 -1.49
N HIS A 57 -20.37 7.18 -0.16
CA HIS A 57 -20.99 8.19 0.71
C HIS A 57 -20.29 9.57 0.63
N LEU A 58 -18.99 9.59 0.38
CA LEU A 58 -18.23 10.83 0.18
C LEU A 58 -18.34 11.39 -1.25
N ASN A 59 -18.98 10.66 -2.18
CA ASN A 59 -18.99 10.95 -3.62
C ASN A 59 -17.57 11.06 -4.19
N ILE A 60 -16.72 10.07 -3.87
CA ILE A 60 -15.33 9.93 -4.38
C ILE A 60 -15.31 8.72 -5.31
N ASP A 61 -14.93 8.92 -6.57
CA ASP A 61 -14.92 7.87 -7.60
C ASP A 61 -13.65 6.99 -7.57
N GLU A 62 -12.60 7.44 -6.88
CA GLU A 62 -11.28 6.76 -6.82
C GLU A 62 -10.68 6.86 -5.41
N ASN A 63 -9.86 5.85 -5.04
CA ASN A 63 -9.14 5.80 -3.75
C ASN A 63 -8.12 6.94 -3.56
N ASN A 64 -7.71 7.60 -4.65
CA ASN A 64 -6.78 8.72 -4.62
C ASN A 64 -7.51 9.97 -5.10
N PHE A 65 -7.37 11.04 -4.36
CA PHE A 65 -7.88 12.35 -4.75
C PHE A 65 -6.85 13.45 -4.43
N PHE A 66 -6.98 14.55 -5.13
CA PHE A 66 -6.09 15.70 -4.97
C PHE A 66 -6.72 16.71 -4.01
N LEU A 67 -5.98 17.05 -2.96
CA LEU A 67 -6.29 18.16 -2.08
C LEU A 67 -5.33 19.31 -2.37
N PRO A 68 -5.79 20.55 -2.64
CA PRO A 68 -4.93 21.66 -3.03
C PRO A 68 -3.74 21.89 -2.08
N ASP A 69 -3.97 21.75 -0.78
CA ASP A 69 -2.96 21.99 0.27
C ASP A 69 -2.07 20.77 0.58
N LEU A 70 -2.42 19.57 0.08
CA LEU A 70 -1.77 18.31 0.43
C LEU A 70 -1.23 17.54 -0.77
N GLY A 71 -1.65 17.89 -2.00
CA GLY A 71 -1.34 17.14 -3.22
C GLY A 71 -2.17 15.85 -3.34
N ASP A 72 -1.55 14.80 -3.88
CA ASP A 72 -2.21 13.49 -3.99
C ASP A 72 -2.37 12.86 -2.59
N VAL A 73 -3.59 12.47 -2.28
CA VAL A 73 -3.96 11.85 -1.00
C VAL A 73 -4.59 10.51 -1.26
N GLU A 74 -4.10 9.47 -0.58
CA GLU A 74 -4.73 8.16 -0.58
C GLU A 74 -5.81 8.11 0.51
N LEU A 75 -7.00 7.60 0.18
CA LEU A 75 -8.08 7.33 1.13
C LEU A 75 -8.10 5.85 1.47
N LYS A 76 -8.13 5.52 2.77
CA LYS A 76 -8.32 4.15 3.25
C LYS A 76 -9.33 4.09 4.37
N ALA A 77 -10.22 3.11 4.29
CA ALA A 77 -11.07 2.72 5.40
C ALA A 77 -10.43 1.56 6.17
N HIS A 78 -10.45 1.64 7.49
CA HIS A 78 -9.89 0.64 8.39
C HIS A 78 -10.99 0.08 9.30
N ARG A 79 -11.10 -1.26 9.35
CA ARG A 79 -11.97 -2.00 10.27
C ARG A 79 -11.24 -2.14 11.60
N ASP A 80 -11.86 -1.81 12.72
CA ASP A 80 -11.22 -1.87 14.04
C ASP A 80 -10.67 -3.26 14.41
N ASP A 81 -11.31 -4.30 13.91
CA ASP A 81 -10.93 -5.71 14.15
C ASP A 81 -9.98 -6.28 13.08
N SER A 82 -9.53 -5.44 12.13
CA SER A 82 -8.69 -5.90 11.03
C SER A 82 -7.31 -6.33 11.50
N GLN A 83 -7.00 -7.60 11.24
CA GLN A 83 -5.65 -8.16 11.33
C GLN A 83 -4.95 -8.18 9.96
N SER A 84 -5.47 -7.45 8.99
CA SER A 84 -4.97 -7.45 7.62
C SER A 84 -3.64 -6.74 7.51
N MET A 85 -2.73 -7.35 6.76
CA MET A 85 -1.49 -6.72 6.33
C MET A 85 -1.66 -6.11 4.95
N ILE A 86 -1.23 -4.87 4.80
CA ILE A 86 -1.19 -4.18 3.52
C ILE A 86 0.22 -4.09 2.96
N THR A 87 0.34 -4.07 1.65
CA THR A 87 1.59 -3.75 0.97
C THR A 87 1.71 -2.23 0.88
N LEU A 88 2.66 -1.66 1.62
CA LEU A 88 2.96 -0.24 1.60
C LEU A 88 3.52 0.18 0.23
N PHE A 89 4.51 -0.57 -0.24
CA PHE A 89 5.14 -0.41 -1.56
C PHE A 89 5.91 -1.66 -1.95
N THR A 90 6.38 -1.69 -3.20
CA THR A 90 7.34 -2.68 -3.69
C THR A 90 8.63 -2.00 -4.13
N PHE A 91 9.77 -2.62 -3.85
CA PHE A 91 11.07 -2.06 -4.21
C PHE A 91 12.12 -3.15 -4.45
N ASN A 92 12.63 -3.23 -5.69
CA ASN A 92 13.63 -4.23 -6.10
C ASN A 92 14.91 -3.62 -6.67
N ARG A 93 14.85 -2.38 -7.16
CA ARG A 93 15.86 -1.81 -8.01
C ARG A 93 17.17 -1.60 -7.26
N GLY A 94 18.27 -2.20 -7.78
CA GLY A 94 19.61 -1.99 -7.22
C GLY A 94 19.86 -2.56 -5.82
N ALA A 95 18.94 -3.37 -5.28
CA ALA A 95 19.05 -3.91 -3.92
C ALA A 95 19.79 -5.26 -3.84
N TRP A 96 19.76 -6.04 -4.92
CA TRP A 96 20.33 -7.38 -4.95
C TRP A 96 21.86 -7.35 -5.05
N ILE A 97 22.52 -8.03 -4.10
CA ILE A 97 23.98 -8.23 -4.05
C ILE A 97 24.32 -9.55 -4.76
N VAL A 98 23.53 -10.58 -4.48
CA VAL A 98 23.60 -11.88 -5.17
C VAL A 98 22.61 -11.84 -6.34
N ASP A 99 23.00 -12.40 -7.49
CA ASP A 99 22.05 -12.52 -8.62
C ASP A 99 20.76 -13.23 -8.16
N PRO A 100 19.59 -12.64 -8.39
CA PRO A 100 18.30 -13.21 -7.97
C PRO A 100 18.09 -14.67 -8.35
N ILE A 101 18.54 -15.11 -9.54
CA ILE A 101 18.39 -16.51 -9.95
C ILE A 101 19.28 -17.44 -9.12
N LEU A 102 20.47 -17.00 -8.75
CA LEU A 102 21.36 -17.78 -7.88
C LEU A 102 20.78 -17.88 -6.47
N ALA A 103 20.19 -16.79 -5.96
CA ALA A 103 19.50 -16.79 -4.67
C ALA A 103 18.30 -17.75 -4.68
N VAL A 104 17.47 -17.74 -5.75
CA VAL A 104 16.36 -18.68 -5.91
C VAL A 104 16.84 -20.13 -5.96
N LYS A 105 17.90 -20.42 -6.75
CA LYS A 105 18.45 -21.78 -6.85
C LYS A 105 19.07 -22.28 -5.54
N LYS A 106 19.67 -21.39 -4.74
CA LYS A 106 20.35 -21.77 -3.50
C LYS A 106 19.38 -21.89 -2.31
N PHE A 107 18.37 -21.03 -2.21
CA PHE A 107 17.52 -20.89 -1.03
C PHE A 107 16.03 -21.12 -1.30
N GLY A 108 15.64 -21.31 -2.57
CA GLY A 108 14.26 -21.52 -2.96
C GLY A 108 13.72 -22.87 -2.51
N THR A 109 12.41 -22.91 -2.28
CA THR A 109 11.65 -24.15 -2.04
C THR A 109 10.90 -24.52 -3.32
N PRO A 110 10.80 -25.82 -3.66
CA PRO A 110 10.02 -26.25 -4.80
C PRO A 110 8.52 -26.07 -4.54
N ASP A 111 7.78 -25.63 -5.55
CA ASP A 111 6.33 -25.70 -5.58
C ASP A 111 5.85 -27.09 -6.03
N ASP A 112 4.53 -27.32 -6.14
CA ASP A 112 3.92 -28.60 -6.52
C ASP A 112 4.38 -29.10 -7.91
N ASN A 113 4.91 -28.22 -8.76
CA ASN A 113 5.47 -28.53 -10.07
C ASN A 113 7.00 -28.68 -10.05
N GLY A 114 7.62 -28.66 -8.89
CA GLY A 114 9.08 -28.72 -8.71
C GLY A 114 9.82 -27.43 -9.07
N ARG A 115 9.11 -26.31 -9.32
CA ARG A 115 9.71 -25.03 -9.65
C ARG A 115 10.16 -24.32 -8.35
N LEU A 116 11.43 -23.94 -8.31
CA LEU A 116 11.99 -23.23 -7.16
C LEU A 116 11.42 -21.82 -7.02
N GLY A 117 11.05 -21.43 -5.80
CA GLY A 117 10.58 -20.10 -5.46
C GLY A 117 11.11 -19.62 -4.10
N LEU A 118 11.41 -18.31 -4.03
CA LEU A 118 11.68 -17.59 -2.80
C LEU A 118 10.41 -16.81 -2.43
N TYR A 119 9.50 -17.48 -1.73
CA TYR A 119 8.25 -16.89 -1.23
C TYR A 119 8.28 -16.92 0.29
N PHE A 120 8.97 -15.94 0.89
CA PHE A 120 9.13 -15.84 2.33
C PHE A 120 8.76 -14.43 2.82
N THR A 121 7.98 -14.38 3.90
CA THR A 121 7.90 -13.20 4.74
C THR A 121 9.08 -13.21 5.67
N MET A 122 9.94 -12.21 5.53
CA MET A 122 11.22 -12.10 6.24
C MET A 122 11.02 -11.40 7.58
N SER A 123 11.66 -11.96 8.62
CA SER A 123 11.78 -11.35 9.94
C SER A 123 13.25 -11.41 10.42
N THR A 124 13.53 -10.87 11.59
CA THR A 124 14.88 -10.92 12.19
C THR A 124 15.27 -12.33 12.67
N THR A 125 14.31 -13.26 12.72
CA THR A 125 14.55 -14.66 13.03
C THR A 125 14.78 -15.44 11.74
N PRO A 126 15.81 -16.30 11.66
CA PRO A 126 16.05 -17.12 10.47
C PRO A 126 14.87 -18.03 10.14
N ASN A 127 14.46 -18.04 8.87
CA ASN A 127 13.43 -18.93 8.35
C ASN A 127 13.99 -20.35 8.05
N SER A 128 13.16 -21.24 7.51
CA SER A 128 13.55 -22.61 7.15
C SER A 128 14.72 -22.70 6.15
N ALA A 129 14.89 -21.68 5.31
CA ALA A 129 16.03 -21.58 4.39
C ALA A 129 17.27 -20.91 5.02
N GLY A 130 17.23 -20.58 6.31
CA GLY A 130 18.30 -19.90 7.03
C GLY A 130 18.45 -18.42 6.72
N LEU A 131 17.46 -17.81 6.07
CA LEU A 131 17.42 -16.39 5.70
C LEU A 131 16.75 -15.56 6.79
N PHE A 132 17.28 -14.37 7.07
CA PHE A 132 16.72 -13.44 8.07
C PHE A 132 17.01 -11.98 7.68
N LEU A 133 16.27 -11.05 8.30
CA LEU A 133 16.55 -9.62 8.23
C LEU A 133 17.64 -9.27 9.24
N ASP A 134 18.67 -8.56 8.75
CA ASP A 134 19.73 -7.97 9.54
C ASP A 134 19.62 -6.44 9.46
N PRO A 135 18.86 -5.79 10.38
CA PRO A 135 18.70 -4.36 10.40
C PRO A 135 19.91 -3.66 11.03
N GLY A 136 20.69 -2.99 10.19
CA GLY A 136 21.78 -2.12 10.60
C GLY A 136 21.34 -0.71 10.99
N ASN A 137 22.29 0.25 11.02
CA ASN A 137 21.98 1.64 11.38
C ASN A 137 21.34 2.43 10.22
N GLU A 138 21.79 2.23 8.97
CA GLU A 138 21.36 3.00 7.81
C GLU A 138 20.64 2.14 6.75
N ALA A 139 20.68 0.82 6.91
CA ALA A 139 20.15 -0.13 5.94
C ALA A 139 19.67 -1.41 6.62
N VAL A 140 18.78 -2.13 5.94
CA VAL A 140 18.43 -3.51 6.24
C VAL A 140 18.96 -4.43 5.15
N SER A 141 19.50 -5.57 5.56
CA SER A 141 19.93 -6.64 4.66
C SER A 141 19.11 -7.90 4.86
N ILE A 142 18.96 -8.70 3.81
CA ILE A 142 18.64 -10.12 3.97
C ILE A 142 19.96 -10.87 3.96
N ARG A 143 20.19 -11.62 5.05
CA ARG A 143 21.37 -12.47 5.20
C ARG A 143 20.97 -13.93 5.38
N HIS A 144 21.89 -14.80 5.04
CA HIS A 144 21.82 -16.19 5.42
C HIS A 144 22.68 -16.42 6.68
N LYS A 145 22.34 -17.45 7.48
CA LYS A 145 23.01 -17.80 8.74
C LYS A 145 24.53 -18.09 8.61
N ASP A 146 25.04 -18.36 7.38
CA ASP A 146 26.46 -18.50 7.10
C ASP A 146 27.22 -17.15 6.94
N GLY A 147 26.50 -16.03 7.08
CA GLY A 147 27.05 -14.67 6.94
C GLY A 147 26.90 -14.03 5.55
N MET A 148 26.40 -14.78 4.56
CA MET A 148 26.20 -14.25 3.20
C MET A 148 25.14 -13.14 3.18
N GLU A 149 25.50 -11.97 2.66
CA GLU A 149 24.56 -10.87 2.39
C GLU A 149 23.97 -11.03 0.98
N ILE A 150 22.63 -11.05 0.89
CA ILE A 150 21.92 -11.40 -0.36
C ILE A 150 21.26 -10.19 -0.98
N VAL A 151 20.60 -9.38 -0.17
CA VAL A 151 19.87 -8.16 -0.58
C VAL A 151 20.13 -7.08 0.46
N LYS A 152 20.20 -5.81 0.03
CA LYS A 152 20.37 -4.68 0.94
C LYS A 152 19.58 -3.46 0.46
N TRP A 153 18.86 -2.81 1.37
CA TRP A 153 18.15 -1.56 1.13
C TRP A 153 18.56 -0.50 2.15
N ARG A 154 18.89 0.69 1.68
CA ARG A 154 19.09 1.84 2.57
C ARG A 154 17.75 2.36 3.05
N TYR A 155 17.63 2.72 4.31
CA TYR A 155 16.40 3.28 4.86
C TYR A 155 15.98 4.58 4.17
N ALA A 156 16.94 5.39 3.70
CA ALA A 156 16.68 6.58 2.90
C ALA A 156 15.91 6.26 1.61
N ASP A 157 16.32 5.23 0.88
CA ASP A 157 15.66 4.82 -0.37
C ASP A 157 14.26 4.26 -0.11
N LEU A 158 14.08 3.52 0.99
CA LEU A 158 12.78 2.99 1.41
C LEU A 158 11.83 4.12 1.81
N ALA A 159 12.30 5.10 2.58
CA ALA A 159 11.51 6.26 3.00
C ALA A 159 11.11 7.14 1.80
N GLU A 160 12.02 7.35 0.84
CA GLU A 160 11.71 8.04 -0.41
C GLU A 160 10.63 7.30 -1.21
N ARG A 161 10.76 5.97 -1.32
CA ARG A 161 9.80 5.13 -2.04
C ARG A 161 8.42 5.15 -1.38
N PHE A 162 8.38 5.07 -0.05
CA PHE A 162 7.13 5.18 0.72
C PHE A 162 6.47 6.55 0.50
N SER A 163 7.22 7.64 0.64
CA SER A 163 6.72 9.01 0.46
C SER A 163 6.20 9.28 -0.96
N LYS A 164 6.83 8.67 -1.99
CA LYS A 164 6.35 8.77 -3.37
C LYS A 164 5.08 7.98 -3.61
N LYS A 165 4.91 6.84 -2.90
CA LYS A 165 3.71 6.00 -3.05
C LYS A 165 2.54 6.51 -2.23
N ILE A 166 2.81 6.99 -1.01
CA ILE A 166 1.80 7.49 -0.06
C ILE A 166 2.28 8.86 0.46
N PRO A 167 2.12 9.94 -0.34
CA PRO A 167 2.53 11.28 0.06
C PRO A 167 1.72 11.77 1.28
N ALA A 168 0.42 11.52 1.26
CA ALA A 168 -0.50 11.72 2.37
C ALA A 168 -1.56 10.62 2.38
N LEU A 169 -2.10 10.32 3.54
CA LEU A 169 -3.13 9.31 3.75
C LEU A 169 -4.24 9.85 4.65
N LEU A 170 -5.48 9.74 4.20
CA LEU A 170 -6.66 9.88 5.03
C LEU A 170 -7.11 8.47 5.45
N LEU A 171 -6.91 8.16 6.73
CA LEU A 171 -7.27 6.89 7.34
C LEU A 171 -8.57 7.05 8.12
N VAL A 172 -9.65 6.44 7.64
CA VAL A 172 -10.98 6.50 8.25
C VAL A 172 -11.26 5.20 8.98
N TYR A 173 -11.60 5.29 10.26
CA TYR A 173 -11.88 4.16 11.13
C TYR A 173 -13.38 3.85 11.16
N ALA A 174 -13.72 2.57 11.13
CA ALA A 174 -15.10 2.13 11.23
C ALA A 174 -15.26 0.91 12.15
N HIS A 175 -16.27 1.02 13.02
CA HIS A 175 -16.81 -0.17 13.68
C HIS A 175 -17.58 -1.01 12.66
N VAL A 176 -17.50 -2.33 12.80
CA VAL A 176 -18.18 -3.29 11.94
C VAL A 176 -19.22 -4.04 12.75
N GLU A 177 -20.45 -4.12 12.22
CA GLU A 177 -21.52 -4.92 12.77
C GLU A 177 -22.07 -5.85 11.69
N HIS A 178 -22.33 -7.11 12.05
CA HIS A 178 -22.97 -8.08 11.18
C HIS A 178 -24.45 -8.21 11.51
N ARG A 179 -25.32 -7.95 10.53
CA ARG A 179 -26.76 -8.13 10.64
C ARG A 179 -27.20 -9.19 9.63
N GLY A 180 -27.26 -10.45 10.09
CA GLY A 180 -27.38 -11.60 9.20
C GLY A 180 -26.13 -11.78 8.34
N GLU A 181 -26.31 -11.81 7.03
CA GLU A 181 -25.18 -11.90 6.06
C GLU A 181 -24.63 -10.54 5.62
N GLU A 182 -25.22 -9.45 6.08
CA GLU A 182 -24.82 -8.09 5.69
C GLU A 182 -23.87 -7.49 6.71
N GLU A 183 -22.83 -6.80 6.21
CA GLU A 183 -21.98 -5.94 7.03
C GLU A 183 -22.56 -4.53 7.09
N TRP A 184 -22.42 -3.91 8.27
CA TRP A 184 -22.79 -2.52 8.52
C TRP A 184 -21.58 -1.79 9.11
N PHE A 185 -21.33 -0.56 8.66
CA PHE A 185 -20.19 0.24 9.06
C PHE A 185 -20.61 1.52 9.76
N ASN A 186 -20.00 1.81 10.90
CA ASN A 186 -20.09 3.12 11.55
C ASN A 186 -18.72 3.81 11.43
N PHE A 187 -18.61 4.77 10.53
CA PHE A 187 -17.40 5.57 10.32
C PHE A 187 -17.32 6.65 11.38
N TYR A 188 -16.48 6.45 12.39
CA TYR A 188 -16.52 7.26 13.62
C TYR A 188 -15.35 8.25 13.78
N SER A 189 -14.23 8.04 13.09
CA SER A 189 -13.02 8.87 13.22
C SER A 189 -12.22 8.86 11.93
N ALA A 190 -11.44 9.90 11.71
CA ALA A 190 -10.46 9.98 10.64
C ALA A 190 -9.17 10.65 11.09
N ARG A 191 -8.04 10.16 10.53
CA ARG A 191 -6.73 10.74 10.70
C ARG A 191 -6.14 11.18 9.38
N LEU A 192 -5.50 12.36 9.40
CA LEU A 192 -4.60 12.80 8.34
C LEU A 192 -3.17 12.42 8.73
N LEU A 193 -2.51 11.66 7.86
CA LEU A 193 -1.17 11.15 8.05
C LEU A 193 -0.27 11.69 6.93
N LYS A 194 0.94 12.23 7.28
CA LYS A 194 1.87 12.80 6.29
C LYS A 194 3.32 12.54 6.63
N GLY A 195 4.12 12.34 5.57
CA GLY A 195 5.56 12.23 5.64
C GLY A 195 6.05 11.01 6.42
N THR A 196 7.27 10.60 6.15
CA THR A 196 8.00 9.57 6.90
C THR A 196 9.48 9.96 6.98
N SER A 197 10.31 9.10 7.54
CA SER A 197 11.76 9.30 7.54
C SER A 197 12.51 7.96 7.53
N PRO A 198 13.81 7.98 7.18
CA PRO A 198 14.64 6.78 7.27
C PRO A 198 14.65 6.16 8.66
N GLU A 199 14.63 6.98 9.71
CA GLU A 199 14.63 6.53 11.12
C GLU A 199 13.33 5.78 11.46
N ILE A 200 12.17 6.33 11.06
CA ILE A 200 10.86 5.68 11.25
C ILE A 200 10.84 4.34 10.54
N ILE A 201 11.21 4.31 9.25
CA ILE A 201 11.24 3.05 8.48
C ILE A 201 12.19 2.05 9.10
N GLY A 202 13.40 2.48 9.48
CA GLY A 202 14.41 1.62 10.10
C GLY A 202 13.95 1.05 11.44
N GLU A 203 13.34 1.86 12.30
CA GLU A 203 12.80 1.44 13.59
C GLU A 203 11.70 0.39 13.39
N HIS A 204 10.75 0.64 12.48
CA HIS A 204 9.62 -0.27 12.25
C HIS A 204 10.01 -1.57 11.52
N ILE A 205 11.13 -1.61 10.81
CA ILE A 205 11.73 -2.87 10.33
C ILE A 205 12.41 -3.60 11.48
N LYS A 206 13.17 -2.90 12.33
CA LYS A 206 13.87 -3.49 13.49
C LYS A 206 12.91 -4.16 14.48
N ASN A 207 11.79 -3.52 14.77
CA ASN A 207 10.79 -4.03 15.72
C ASN A 207 9.77 -4.99 15.10
N GLY A 208 9.86 -5.27 13.77
CA GLY A 208 8.97 -6.20 13.07
C GLY A 208 7.59 -5.65 12.72
N THR A 209 7.35 -4.35 12.85
CA THR A 209 6.10 -3.70 12.39
C THR A 209 6.03 -3.68 10.86
N ILE A 210 7.16 -3.44 10.19
CA ILE A 210 7.31 -3.58 8.74
C ILE A 210 7.98 -4.92 8.45
N LEU A 211 7.30 -5.77 7.69
CA LEU A 211 7.81 -7.04 7.18
C LEU A 211 8.16 -6.93 5.70
N ILE A 212 9.08 -7.78 5.25
CA ILE A 212 9.56 -7.80 3.87
C ILE A 212 9.21 -9.14 3.24
N ASP A 213 8.40 -9.12 2.18
CA ASP A 213 8.03 -10.31 1.41
C ASP A 213 8.90 -10.46 0.17
N LEU A 214 9.67 -11.53 0.12
CA LEU A 214 10.29 -11.97 -1.12
C LEU A 214 9.25 -12.71 -1.98
N ARG A 215 9.22 -12.42 -3.30
CA ARG A 215 8.27 -13.00 -4.26
C ARG A 215 8.94 -13.29 -5.59
N LEU A 216 9.86 -14.24 -5.59
CA LEU A 216 10.63 -14.61 -6.78
C LEU A 216 10.46 -16.09 -7.10
N HIS A 217 10.57 -16.44 -8.38
CA HIS A 217 10.66 -17.84 -8.80
C HIS A 217 11.59 -18.02 -9.99
N ASP A 218 12.06 -19.25 -10.15
CA ASP A 218 12.92 -19.68 -11.24
C ASP A 218 12.16 -19.69 -12.59
N LYS A 219 12.78 -19.07 -13.60
CA LYS A 219 12.35 -19.09 -15.01
C LYS A 219 13.43 -19.73 -15.91
N GLY A 220 14.34 -20.50 -15.31
CA GLY A 220 15.46 -21.15 -16.01
C GLY A 220 16.70 -20.25 -16.08
N THR A 221 16.70 -19.28 -16.95
CA THR A 221 17.84 -18.35 -17.16
C THR A 221 17.81 -17.11 -16.26
N MET A 222 16.65 -16.78 -15.68
CA MET A 222 16.46 -15.63 -14.80
C MET A 222 15.45 -15.92 -13.71
N ALA A 223 15.49 -15.17 -12.62
CA ALA A 223 14.40 -15.15 -11.64
C ALA A 223 13.33 -14.16 -12.08
N ARG A 224 12.06 -14.58 -12.06
CA ARG A 224 10.95 -13.66 -12.16
C ARG A 224 10.69 -13.09 -10.76
N ASN A 225 10.90 -11.78 -10.61
CA ASN A 225 10.59 -11.05 -9.39
C ASN A 225 9.23 -10.35 -9.53
N HIS A 226 8.26 -10.71 -8.68
CA HIS A 226 6.94 -10.09 -8.63
C HIS A 226 6.90 -8.79 -7.83
N GLY A 227 8.05 -8.33 -7.35
CA GLY A 227 8.22 -7.18 -6.47
C GLY A 227 8.41 -7.61 -5.02
N THR A 228 9.55 -7.24 -4.42
CA THR A 228 9.73 -7.35 -2.98
C THR A 228 8.76 -6.41 -2.29
N GLY A 229 7.84 -6.97 -1.50
CA GLY A 229 6.80 -6.22 -0.81
C GLY A 229 7.27 -5.77 0.56
N PHE A 230 7.07 -4.49 0.88
CA PHE A 230 7.20 -3.95 2.23
C PHE A 230 5.79 -3.83 2.79
N ARG A 231 5.50 -4.55 3.88
CA ARG A 231 4.14 -4.74 4.40
C ARG A 231 4.07 -4.37 5.86
N ALA A 232 2.92 -3.84 6.27
CA ALA A 232 2.60 -3.61 7.68
C ALA A 232 1.14 -3.95 7.95
N PHE A 233 0.80 -4.18 9.21
CA PHE A 233 -0.60 -4.23 9.63
C PHE A 233 -1.24 -2.86 9.48
N GLU A 234 -2.49 -2.81 9.06
CA GLU A 234 -3.22 -1.54 8.89
C GLU A 234 -3.29 -0.74 10.18
N SER A 235 -3.42 -1.40 11.32
CA SER A 235 -3.42 -0.79 12.65
C SER A 235 -2.13 -0.05 12.99
N ALA A 236 -1.02 -0.42 12.35
CA ALA A 236 0.28 0.23 12.56
C ALA A 236 0.53 1.46 11.68
N LEU A 237 -0.34 1.71 10.67
CA LEU A 237 -0.15 2.81 9.71
C LEU A 237 0.15 4.16 10.37
N PRO A 238 -0.56 4.62 11.41
CA PRO A 238 -0.28 5.93 12.01
C PRO A 238 1.14 6.09 12.53
N GLN A 239 1.80 5.00 12.92
CA GLN A 239 3.16 5.02 13.47
C GLN A 239 4.24 5.20 12.39
N LEU A 240 3.89 4.96 11.10
CA LEU A 240 4.81 5.06 9.97
C LEU A 240 4.96 6.48 9.43
N PHE A 241 4.23 7.44 9.99
CA PHE A 241 4.20 8.83 9.53
C PHE A 241 4.72 9.79 10.60
N LYS A 242 5.38 10.87 10.15
CA LYS A 242 5.86 11.95 11.02
C LYS A 242 4.73 12.78 11.62
N TYR A 243 3.67 12.97 10.85
CA TYR A 243 2.50 13.76 11.22
C TYR A 243 1.28 12.87 11.25
N SER A 244 0.54 12.92 12.34
CA SER A 244 -0.69 12.17 12.56
C SER A 244 -1.67 13.01 13.36
N GLU A 245 -2.75 13.49 12.73
CA GLU A 245 -3.76 14.34 13.33
C GLU A 245 -5.14 13.71 13.21
N VAL A 246 -5.93 13.71 14.27
CA VAL A 246 -7.36 13.37 14.22
C VAL A 246 -8.11 14.57 13.67
N ILE A 247 -8.84 14.37 12.58
CA ILE A 247 -9.59 15.43 11.89
C ILE A 247 -11.10 15.26 12.00
N VAL A 248 -11.59 14.07 12.44
CA VAL A 248 -13.01 13.77 12.74
C VAL A 248 -13.10 12.85 13.94
#